data_20f53cfca0cc943b4bbd53ef7d9a2414
#
_entry.id   20f53cfca0cc943b4bbd53ef7d9a2414
#
_cell.length_a   1.000
_cell.length_b   1.000
_cell.length_c   1.000
_cell.angle_alpha   90.00
_cell.angle_beta   90.00
_cell.angle_gamma   90.00
#
_symmetry.space_group_name_H-M   'P 1'
#
loop_
_entity.id
_entity.type
_entity.pdbx_description
1 polymer ?
#
loop_
_entity_poly.entity_id
_entity_poly.type
_entity_poly.pdbx_seq_one_letter_code
_entity_poly.pdbx_strand_id
1 'polypeptide(L)'
;MIFMDRIEEIKKEVERRVANEKRFRHIMGVVDECEKLARLYSLSETDARRTVMAGLLHDITKTLPNEEHEMLMSDLGEKLDEETKKSPKTMHQVTGAYLSKALYPEEVDDAVFSAVRYHTTGRAEMTLIEKLVYLADYIEVNRRHEECVSIRNLFYGEISKENADIHRVLDRVIFKSLDDSIKQMKADGRYIHNETISAYDYFKRITDK
;
A
#
# COMPACT_ATOMS: atom_id res chain seq x y z
N MET A 1 -10.63 -24.06 4.19
CA MET A 1 -10.65 -24.65 2.84
C MET A 1 -11.21 -23.62 1.83
N ILE A 2 -12.47 -23.21 1.88
CA ILE A 2 -13.09 -22.26 0.91
C ILE A 2 -12.32 -20.92 0.78
N PHE A 3 -11.86 -20.32 1.87
CA PHE A 3 -11.11 -19.06 1.84
C PHE A 3 -9.73 -19.19 1.17
N MET A 4 -9.01 -20.28 1.42
CA MET A 4 -7.70 -20.54 0.78
C MET A 4 -7.85 -20.75 -0.73
N ASP A 5 -8.89 -21.48 -1.16
CA ASP A 5 -9.18 -21.69 -2.58
C ASP A 5 -9.49 -20.36 -3.27
N ARG A 6 -10.22 -19.46 -2.59
CA ARG A 6 -10.59 -18.14 -3.13
C ARG A 6 -9.39 -17.19 -3.25
N ILE A 7 -8.49 -17.18 -2.29
CA ILE A 7 -7.23 -16.39 -2.38
C ILE A 7 -6.39 -16.87 -3.57
N GLU A 8 -6.27 -18.18 -3.79
CA GLU A 8 -5.51 -18.71 -4.92
C GLU A 8 -6.15 -18.36 -6.30
N GLU A 9 -7.47 -18.29 -6.38
CA GLU A 9 -8.16 -17.79 -7.57
C GLU A 9 -7.84 -16.30 -7.83
N ILE A 10 -7.95 -15.46 -6.81
CA ILE A 10 -7.65 -14.03 -6.90
C ILE A 10 -6.19 -13.80 -7.27
N LYS A 11 -5.28 -14.56 -6.69
CA LYS A 11 -3.84 -14.51 -7.00
C LYS A 11 -3.55 -14.79 -8.48
N LYS A 12 -4.17 -15.84 -9.06
CA LYS A 12 -4.04 -16.15 -10.48
C LYS A 12 -4.56 -15.02 -11.37
N GLU A 13 -5.68 -14.41 -10.98
CA GLU A 13 -6.25 -13.29 -11.73
C GLU A 13 -5.36 -12.04 -11.63
N VAL A 14 -4.78 -11.75 -10.45
CA VAL A 14 -3.82 -10.66 -10.28
C VAL A 14 -2.58 -10.90 -11.15
N GLU A 15 -2.02 -12.11 -11.15
CA GLU A 15 -0.88 -12.48 -11.99
C GLU A 15 -1.18 -12.25 -13.47
N ARG A 16 -2.37 -12.70 -13.94
CA ARG A 16 -2.81 -12.52 -15.32
C ARG A 16 -2.96 -11.05 -15.70
N ARG A 17 -3.54 -10.22 -14.81
CA ARG A 17 -3.77 -8.78 -15.08
C ARG A 17 -2.49 -7.98 -15.09
N VAL A 18 -1.63 -8.24 -14.15
CA VAL A 18 -0.34 -7.55 -14.03
C VAL A 18 0.58 -7.91 -15.20
N ALA A 19 0.50 -9.16 -15.72
CA ALA A 19 1.24 -9.64 -16.90
C ALA A 19 2.75 -9.26 -16.89
N ASN A 20 3.35 -9.16 -15.70
CA ASN A 20 4.74 -8.76 -15.47
C ASN A 20 5.31 -9.52 -14.28
N GLU A 21 6.21 -10.45 -14.55
CA GLU A 21 6.79 -11.36 -13.53
C GLU A 21 7.47 -10.59 -12.38
N LYS A 22 8.23 -9.53 -12.69
CA LYS A 22 8.88 -8.72 -11.66
C LYS A 22 7.86 -8.03 -10.75
N ARG A 23 6.77 -7.51 -11.32
CA ARG A 23 5.69 -6.87 -10.57
C ARG A 23 4.93 -7.90 -9.73
N PHE A 24 4.62 -9.06 -10.30
CA PHE A 24 3.95 -10.12 -9.56
C PHE A 24 4.80 -10.64 -8.40
N ARG A 25 6.10 -10.81 -8.61
CA ARG A 25 7.05 -11.17 -7.53
C ARG A 25 7.07 -10.12 -6.41
N HIS A 26 7.01 -8.84 -6.75
CA HIS A 26 6.86 -7.76 -5.78
C HIS A 26 5.55 -7.89 -5.00
N ILE A 27 4.41 -8.07 -5.67
CA ILE A 27 3.10 -8.28 -5.02
C ILE A 27 3.16 -9.44 -4.03
N MET A 28 3.76 -10.55 -4.41
CA MET A 28 3.92 -11.69 -3.50
C MET A 28 4.83 -11.37 -2.31
N GLY A 29 5.88 -10.58 -2.51
CA GLY A 29 6.71 -10.08 -1.42
C GLY A 29 5.92 -9.20 -0.44
N VAL A 30 5.00 -8.36 -0.96
CA VAL A 30 4.09 -7.55 -0.12
C VAL A 30 3.11 -8.44 0.64
N VAL A 31 2.55 -9.48 0.03
CA VAL A 31 1.69 -10.47 0.70
C VAL A 31 2.43 -11.13 1.87
N ASP A 32 3.64 -11.64 1.63
CA ASP A 32 4.47 -12.26 2.67
C ASP A 32 4.77 -11.28 3.82
N GLU A 33 5.03 -10.02 3.49
CA GLU A 33 5.31 -8.99 4.48
C GLU A 33 4.05 -8.61 5.27
N CYS A 34 2.88 -8.49 4.61
CA CYS A 34 1.59 -8.30 5.26
C CYS A 34 1.28 -9.40 6.27
N GLU A 35 1.56 -10.67 5.93
CA GLU A 35 1.38 -11.79 6.87
C GLU A 35 2.29 -11.68 8.10
N LYS A 36 3.56 -11.29 7.91
CA LYS A 36 4.51 -11.10 9.02
C LYS A 36 4.05 -9.97 9.93
N LEU A 37 3.66 -8.83 9.33
CA LEU A 37 3.18 -7.67 10.07
C LEU A 37 1.86 -7.97 10.80
N ALA A 38 0.92 -8.69 10.18
CA ALA A 38 -0.32 -9.10 10.83
C ALA A 38 -0.06 -9.94 12.10
N ARG A 39 0.90 -10.88 12.03
CA ARG A 39 1.33 -11.65 13.21
C ARG A 39 2.01 -10.77 14.27
N LEU A 40 2.92 -9.90 13.84
CA LEU A 40 3.66 -8.99 14.73
C LEU A 40 2.72 -8.07 15.54
N TYR A 41 1.69 -7.54 14.87
CA TYR A 41 0.71 -6.65 15.48
C TYR A 41 -0.47 -7.40 16.12
N SER A 42 -0.43 -8.74 16.19
CA SER A 42 -1.47 -9.59 16.78
C SER A 42 -2.86 -9.25 16.26
N LEU A 43 -2.98 -9.04 14.95
CA LEU A 43 -4.27 -8.74 14.34
C LEU A 43 -5.27 -9.87 14.54
N SER A 44 -6.55 -9.53 14.62
CA SER A 44 -7.62 -10.52 14.53
C SER A 44 -7.52 -11.31 13.21
N GLU A 45 -8.08 -12.52 13.16
CA GLU A 45 -8.11 -13.30 11.92
C GLU A 45 -8.74 -12.51 10.75
N THR A 46 -9.79 -11.77 11.03
CA THR A 46 -10.46 -10.90 10.04
C THR A 46 -9.53 -9.80 9.53
N ASP A 47 -8.86 -9.07 10.42
CA ASP A 47 -7.99 -7.98 10.01
C ASP A 47 -6.69 -8.47 9.35
N ALA A 48 -6.18 -9.64 9.77
CA ALA A 48 -5.08 -10.30 9.08
C ALA A 48 -5.46 -10.66 7.63
N ARG A 49 -6.66 -11.22 7.41
CA ARG A 49 -7.19 -11.50 6.07
C ARG A 49 -7.33 -10.23 5.23
N ARG A 50 -7.88 -9.15 5.80
CA ARG A 50 -7.99 -7.83 5.14
C ARG A 50 -6.63 -7.29 4.72
N THR A 51 -5.64 -7.36 5.61
CA THR A 51 -4.28 -6.88 5.37
C THR A 51 -3.62 -7.65 4.21
N VAL A 52 -3.73 -8.97 4.22
CA VAL A 52 -3.20 -9.85 3.15
C VAL A 52 -3.92 -9.60 1.83
N MET A 53 -5.26 -9.47 1.84
CA MET A 53 -6.05 -9.19 0.65
C MET A 53 -5.69 -7.84 0.04
N ALA A 54 -5.55 -6.80 0.86
CA ALA A 54 -5.12 -5.48 0.38
C ALA A 54 -3.70 -5.54 -0.19
N GLY A 55 -2.77 -6.27 0.44
CA GLY A 55 -1.43 -6.51 -0.09
C GLY A 55 -1.43 -7.23 -1.44
N LEU A 56 -2.33 -8.20 -1.65
CA LEU A 56 -2.48 -8.91 -2.93
C LEU A 56 -3.01 -8.01 -4.05
N LEU A 57 -3.92 -7.08 -3.72
CA LEU A 57 -4.64 -6.26 -4.68
C LEU A 57 -4.02 -4.87 -4.93
N HIS A 58 -3.06 -4.41 -4.09
CA HIS A 58 -2.59 -3.02 -4.08
C HIS A 58 -2.12 -2.52 -5.46
N ASP A 59 -1.45 -3.37 -6.22
CA ASP A 59 -0.84 -3.05 -7.51
C ASP A 59 -1.54 -3.72 -8.72
N ILE A 60 -2.79 -4.16 -8.58
CA ILE A 60 -3.54 -4.89 -9.63
C ILE A 60 -3.67 -4.14 -10.96
N THR A 61 -3.57 -2.80 -10.93
CA THR A 61 -3.63 -1.92 -12.12
C THR A 61 -2.31 -1.20 -12.41
N LYS A 62 -1.21 -1.54 -11.69
CA LYS A 62 0.06 -0.81 -11.77
C LYS A 62 0.70 -0.77 -13.15
N THR A 63 0.42 -1.76 -13.97
CA THR A 63 1.02 -1.90 -15.31
C THR A 63 0.17 -1.25 -16.42
N LEU A 64 -0.99 -0.68 -16.08
CA LEU A 64 -1.83 0.01 -17.05
C LEU A 64 -1.16 1.33 -17.51
N PRO A 65 -1.25 1.67 -18.80
CA PRO A 65 -0.96 3.00 -19.31
C PRO A 65 -1.88 4.07 -18.69
N ASN A 66 -1.44 5.33 -18.67
CA ASN A 66 -2.20 6.41 -18.04
C ASN A 66 -3.62 6.55 -18.60
N GLU A 67 -3.78 6.43 -19.92
CA GLU A 67 -5.06 6.55 -20.61
C GLU A 67 -6.03 5.44 -20.21
N GLU A 68 -5.52 4.24 -19.95
CA GLU A 68 -6.34 3.10 -19.54
C GLU A 68 -6.87 3.24 -18.10
N HIS A 69 -6.19 4.00 -17.23
CA HIS A 69 -6.73 4.30 -15.91
C HIS A 69 -8.01 5.15 -15.99
N GLU A 70 -8.07 6.15 -16.87
CA GLU A 70 -9.26 6.98 -17.06
C GLU A 70 -10.41 6.18 -17.70
N MET A 71 -10.10 5.34 -18.69
CA MET A 71 -11.08 4.45 -19.33
C MET A 71 -11.66 3.47 -18.31
N LEU A 72 -10.81 2.81 -17.52
CA LEU A 72 -11.25 1.87 -16.49
C LEU A 72 -12.18 2.54 -15.46
N MET A 73 -11.87 3.76 -14.99
CA MET A 73 -12.76 4.47 -14.07
C MET A 73 -14.09 4.80 -14.73
N SER A 74 -14.09 5.23 -15.99
CA SER A 74 -15.31 5.49 -16.74
C SER A 74 -16.17 4.24 -16.91
N ASP A 75 -15.56 3.09 -17.20
CA ASP A 75 -16.27 1.80 -17.32
C ASP A 75 -16.89 1.35 -15.99
N LEU A 76 -16.29 1.75 -14.87
CA LEU A 76 -16.82 1.51 -13.53
C LEU A 76 -17.85 2.56 -13.06
N GLY A 77 -18.19 3.54 -13.91
CA GLY A 77 -19.10 4.63 -13.58
C GLY A 77 -18.50 5.70 -12.66
N GLU A 78 -17.18 5.73 -12.56
CA GLU A 78 -16.40 6.60 -11.68
C GLU A 78 -15.49 7.55 -12.47
N LYS A 79 -14.76 8.43 -11.77
CA LYS A 79 -13.82 9.37 -12.39
C LYS A 79 -12.58 9.52 -11.54
N LEU A 80 -11.42 9.67 -12.19
CA LEU A 80 -10.22 10.19 -11.52
C LEU A 80 -10.42 11.68 -11.24
N ASP A 81 -10.09 12.09 -10.02
CA ASP A 81 -10.04 13.50 -9.67
C ASP A 81 -8.82 14.20 -10.32
N GLU A 82 -8.91 15.52 -10.44
CA GLU A 82 -7.87 16.34 -11.08
C GLU A 82 -6.53 16.31 -10.31
N GLU A 83 -6.56 16.05 -9.03
CA GLU A 83 -5.38 15.90 -8.20
C GLU A 83 -4.62 14.61 -8.54
N THR A 84 -5.32 13.49 -8.64
CA THR A 84 -4.76 12.20 -9.05
C THR A 84 -4.19 12.26 -10.48
N LYS A 85 -4.85 12.99 -11.41
CA LYS A 85 -4.36 13.16 -12.79
C LYS A 85 -3.03 13.90 -12.86
N LYS A 86 -2.77 14.86 -11.95
CA LYS A 86 -1.47 15.56 -11.85
C LYS A 86 -0.35 14.64 -11.35
N SER A 87 -0.70 13.50 -10.74
CA SER A 87 0.24 12.52 -10.19
C SER A 87 0.05 11.13 -10.82
N PRO A 88 0.43 10.90 -12.09
CA PRO A 88 0.16 9.65 -12.79
C PRO A 88 0.64 8.40 -12.05
N LYS A 89 1.73 8.52 -11.28
CA LYS A 89 2.26 7.43 -10.45
C LYS A 89 1.32 6.98 -9.32
N THR A 90 0.27 7.75 -9.02
CA THR A 90 -0.72 7.41 -7.98
C THR A 90 -2.05 6.92 -8.56
N MET A 91 -2.26 6.97 -9.88
CA MET A 91 -3.52 6.53 -10.51
C MET A 91 -3.87 5.08 -10.17
N HIS A 92 -2.85 4.21 -10.16
CA HIS A 92 -3.07 2.78 -9.90
C HIS A 92 -3.67 2.48 -8.52
N GLN A 93 -3.37 3.26 -7.48
CA GLN A 93 -3.95 3.05 -6.16
C GLN A 93 -5.46 3.36 -6.15
N VAL A 94 -5.89 4.35 -6.95
CA VAL A 94 -7.31 4.70 -7.11
C VAL A 94 -8.01 3.63 -7.93
N THR A 95 -7.55 3.41 -9.16
CA THR A 95 -8.14 2.44 -10.08
C THR A 95 -8.07 1.02 -9.57
N GLY A 96 -6.99 0.67 -8.84
CA GLY A 96 -6.83 -0.63 -8.18
C GLY A 96 -7.88 -0.85 -7.10
N ALA A 97 -8.18 0.15 -6.28
CA ALA A 97 -9.21 0.05 -5.24
C ALA A 97 -10.61 -0.14 -5.85
N TYR A 98 -10.99 0.67 -6.84
CA TYR A 98 -12.29 0.55 -7.51
C TYR A 98 -12.43 -0.75 -8.29
N LEU A 99 -11.41 -1.15 -9.05
CA LEU A 99 -11.41 -2.42 -9.77
C LEU A 99 -11.53 -3.61 -8.82
N SER A 100 -10.76 -3.59 -7.73
CA SER A 100 -10.80 -4.66 -6.72
C SER A 100 -12.19 -4.79 -6.11
N LYS A 101 -12.83 -3.66 -5.77
CA LYS A 101 -14.20 -3.65 -5.23
C LYS A 101 -15.23 -4.19 -6.23
N ALA A 102 -15.09 -3.85 -7.51
CA ALA A 102 -15.97 -4.33 -8.56
C ALA A 102 -15.81 -5.84 -8.83
N LEU A 103 -14.58 -6.36 -8.80
CA LEU A 103 -14.28 -7.77 -9.06
C LEU A 103 -14.57 -8.68 -7.87
N TYR A 104 -14.34 -8.17 -6.64
CA TYR A 104 -14.35 -8.96 -5.40
C TYR A 104 -15.15 -8.25 -4.30
N PRO A 105 -16.46 -7.96 -4.53
CA PRO A 105 -17.26 -7.17 -3.58
C PRO A 105 -17.40 -7.81 -2.20
N GLU A 106 -17.27 -9.13 -2.09
CA GLU A 106 -17.34 -9.86 -0.81
C GLU A 106 -16.02 -9.82 -0.03
N GLU A 107 -14.89 -9.81 -0.73
CA GLU A 107 -13.55 -9.80 -0.16
C GLU A 107 -13.00 -8.39 0.09
N VAL A 108 -13.51 -7.39 -0.63
CA VAL A 108 -13.08 -6.00 -0.55
C VAL A 108 -14.11 -5.16 0.18
N ASP A 109 -14.06 -5.20 1.50
CA ASP A 109 -14.80 -4.26 2.34
C ASP A 109 -14.11 -2.89 2.39
N ASP A 110 -14.66 -1.95 3.17
CA ASP A 110 -14.15 -0.59 3.24
C ASP A 110 -12.70 -0.52 3.77
N ALA A 111 -12.29 -1.45 4.63
CA ALA A 111 -10.93 -1.51 5.16
C ALA A 111 -9.93 -1.96 4.09
N VAL A 112 -10.26 -2.99 3.30
CA VAL A 112 -9.44 -3.45 2.17
C VAL A 112 -9.39 -2.38 1.09
N PHE A 113 -10.54 -1.81 0.71
CA PHE A 113 -10.63 -0.73 -0.27
C PHE A 113 -9.73 0.44 0.13
N SER A 114 -9.83 0.92 1.37
CA SER A 114 -9.05 2.05 1.88
C SER A 114 -7.55 1.74 1.89
N ALA A 115 -7.15 0.54 2.30
CA ALA A 115 -5.75 0.14 2.30
C ALA A 115 -5.16 0.10 0.89
N VAL A 116 -5.90 -0.41 -0.10
CA VAL A 116 -5.49 -0.36 -1.52
C VAL A 116 -5.47 1.09 -2.02
N ARG A 117 -6.48 1.90 -1.67
CA ARG A 117 -6.62 3.30 -2.12
C ARG A 117 -5.49 4.21 -1.65
N TYR A 118 -4.92 3.95 -0.50
CA TYR A 118 -3.93 4.85 0.11
C TYR A 118 -2.52 4.25 0.26
N HIS A 119 -2.24 3.09 -0.34
CA HIS A 119 -0.96 2.41 -0.15
C HIS A 119 0.26 3.18 -0.70
N THR A 120 0.07 4.09 -1.69
CA THR A 120 1.17 4.86 -2.29
C THR A 120 1.30 6.26 -1.67
N THR A 121 0.18 6.99 -1.54
CA THR A 121 0.18 8.36 -1.02
C THR A 121 0.21 8.41 0.50
N GLY A 122 -0.31 7.40 1.15
CA GLY A 122 -0.78 7.51 2.52
C GLY A 122 -1.96 8.48 2.63
N ARG A 123 -2.43 8.73 3.83
CA ARG A 123 -3.35 9.82 4.21
C ARG A 123 -3.16 10.18 5.68
N ALA A 124 -3.72 11.31 6.11
CA ALA A 124 -3.86 11.57 7.54
C ALA A 124 -4.72 10.48 8.21
N GLU A 125 -4.43 10.16 9.47
CA GLU A 125 -5.22 9.23 10.28
C GLU A 125 -5.38 7.83 9.66
N MET A 126 -4.32 7.30 9.01
CA MET A 126 -4.34 5.91 8.52
C MET A 126 -4.72 4.94 9.63
N THR A 127 -5.63 4.02 9.34
CA THR A 127 -5.91 2.84 10.18
C THR A 127 -4.69 1.94 10.30
N LEU A 128 -4.70 1.01 11.24
CA LEU A 128 -3.59 0.06 11.37
C LEU A 128 -3.40 -0.75 10.09
N ILE A 129 -4.47 -1.25 9.46
CA ILE A 129 -4.41 -2.01 8.21
C ILE A 129 -3.77 -1.18 7.10
N GLU A 130 -4.19 0.08 6.92
CA GLU A 130 -3.60 0.99 5.92
C GLU A 130 -2.11 1.21 6.16
N LYS A 131 -1.70 1.43 7.41
CA LYS A 131 -0.28 1.59 7.79
C LYS A 131 0.54 0.35 7.48
N LEU A 132 0.00 -0.85 7.76
CA LEU A 132 0.70 -2.10 7.53
C LEU A 132 0.87 -2.40 6.04
N VAL A 133 -0.15 -2.16 5.22
CA VAL A 133 -0.08 -2.34 3.76
C VAL A 133 0.89 -1.32 3.13
N TYR A 134 0.80 -0.04 3.54
CA TYR A 134 1.74 1.01 3.13
C TYR A 134 3.19 0.63 3.44
N LEU A 135 3.44 0.18 4.68
CA LEU A 135 4.78 -0.22 5.08
C LEU A 135 5.24 -1.48 4.34
N ALA A 136 4.38 -2.50 4.22
CA ALA A 136 4.70 -3.76 3.52
C ALA A 136 5.14 -3.50 2.07
N ASP A 137 4.42 -2.66 1.32
CA ASP A 137 4.81 -2.25 -0.02
C ASP A 137 6.19 -1.58 -0.03
N TYR A 138 6.50 -0.76 0.96
CA TYR A 138 7.77 -0.03 1.04
C TYR A 138 8.95 -0.94 1.40
N ILE A 139 8.75 -1.95 2.27
CA ILE A 139 9.85 -2.73 2.87
C ILE A 139 9.95 -4.19 2.44
N GLU A 140 9.09 -4.70 1.54
CA GLU A 140 9.15 -6.11 1.12
C GLU A 140 10.55 -6.49 0.57
N VAL A 141 10.91 -7.77 0.70
CA VAL A 141 12.29 -8.26 0.54
C VAL A 141 12.89 -8.02 -0.85
N ASN A 142 12.05 -7.94 -1.91
CA ASN A 142 12.51 -7.72 -3.29
C ASN A 142 12.79 -6.23 -3.60
N ARG A 143 12.38 -5.30 -2.73
CA ARG A 143 12.75 -3.88 -2.81
C ARG A 143 14.22 -3.70 -2.45
N ARG A 144 15.06 -3.35 -3.44
CA ARG A 144 16.52 -3.21 -3.30
C ARG A 144 17.02 -1.75 -3.34
N HIS A 145 16.12 -0.80 -3.51
CA HIS A 145 16.48 0.63 -3.41
C HIS A 145 16.98 0.94 -2.00
N GLU A 146 18.03 1.76 -1.89
CA GLU A 146 18.71 2.04 -0.61
C GLU A 146 17.74 2.59 0.45
N GLU A 147 16.83 3.45 0.06
CA GLU A 147 15.79 4.00 0.94
C GLU A 147 14.86 2.91 1.50
N CYS A 148 14.43 1.96 0.67
CA CYS A 148 13.58 0.85 1.10
C CYS A 148 14.32 -0.09 2.06
N VAL A 149 15.57 -0.40 1.74
CA VAL A 149 16.45 -1.22 2.61
C VAL A 149 16.71 -0.50 3.95
N SER A 150 16.95 0.80 3.91
CA SER A 150 17.17 1.62 5.12
C SER A 150 15.94 1.60 6.03
N ILE A 151 14.75 1.81 5.50
CA ILE A 151 13.48 1.78 6.26
C ILE A 151 13.21 0.37 6.82
N ARG A 152 13.44 -0.68 6.03
CA ARG A 152 13.31 -2.07 6.48
C ARG A 152 14.22 -2.35 7.68
N ASN A 153 15.50 -2.00 7.57
CA ASN A 153 16.48 -2.20 8.63
C ASN A 153 16.14 -1.39 9.87
N LEU A 154 15.71 -0.13 9.69
CA LEU A 154 15.28 0.72 10.79
C LEU A 154 14.06 0.10 11.50
N PHE A 155 13.02 -0.30 10.76
CA PHE A 155 11.82 -0.89 11.34
C PHE A 155 12.14 -2.14 12.16
N TYR A 156 12.78 -3.13 11.53
CA TYR A 156 13.08 -4.40 12.20
C TYR A 156 14.12 -4.24 13.33
N GLY A 157 15.07 -3.33 13.17
CA GLY A 157 16.02 -3.02 14.23
C GLY A 157 15.37 -2.36 15.45
N GLU A 158 14.44 -1.44 15.26
CA GLU A 158 13.74 -0.78 16.37
C GLU A 158 12.75 -1.71 17.09
N ILE A 159 11.99 -2.52 16.36
CA ILE A 159 11.03 -3.44 17.00
C ILE A 159 11.70 -4.62 17.71
N SER A 160 12.96 -4.93 17.40
CA SER A 160 13.72 -5.98 18.09
C SER A 160 14.27 -5.55 19.46
N LYS A 161 14.17 -4.27 19.80
CA LYS A 161 14.64 -3.75 21.08
C LYS A 161 13.70 -4.17 22.21
N GLU A 162 14.27 -4.41 23.37
CA GLU A 162 13.49 -4.71 24.58
C GLU A 162 12.52 -3.55 24.89
N ASN A 163 11.25 -3.88 25.16
CA ASN A 163 10.16 -2.92 25.44
C ASN A 163 9.86 -1.92 24.31
N ALA A 164 10.12 -2.28 23.05
CA ALA A 164 9.77 -1.44 21.93
C ALA A 164 8.26 -1.20 21.85
N ASP A 165 7.85 0.06 21.73
CA ASP A 165 6.48 0.42 21.35
C ASP A 165 6.35 0.27 19.82
N ILE A 166 5.85 -0.90 19.38
CA ILE A 166 5.77 -1.25 17.97
C ILE A 166 4.85 -0.30 17.18
N HIS A 167 3.81 0.28 17.80
CA HIS A 167 2.93 1.24 17.15
C HIS A 167 3.64 2.58 16.93
N ARG A 168 4.39 3.05 17.92
CA ARG A 168 5.20 4.26 17.77
C ARG A 168 6.34 4.08 16.78
N VAL A 169 6.95 2.89 16.73
CA VAL A 169 7.96 2.55 15.72
C VAL A 169 7.34 2.61 14.32
N LEU A 170 6.14 2.02 14.13
CA LEU A 170 5.41 2.07 12.85
C LEU A 170 5.18 3.52 12.39
N ASP A 171 4.65 4.37 13.26
CA ASP A 171 4.38 5.77 12.92
C ASP A 171 5.66 6.53 12.55
N ARG A 172 6.76 6.31 13.27
CA ARG A 172 8.08 6.92 12.96
C ARG A 172 8.65 6.46 11.62
N VAL A 173 8.54 5.18 11.28
CA VAL A 173 9.08 4.69 10.00
C VAL A 173 8.21 5.11 8.82
N ILE A 174 6.89 5.23 8.99
CA ILE A 174 6.00 5.82 7.99
C ILE A 174 6.34 7.30 7.79
N PHE A 175 6.51 8.07 8.86
CA PHE A 175 6.96 9.46 8.75
C PHE A 175 8.27 9.57 7.97
N LYS A 176 9.27 8.77 8.33
CA LYS A 176 10.57 8.74 7.66
C LYS A 176 10.45 8.40 6.18
N SER A 177 9.65 7.40 5.82
CA SER A 177 9.45 7.00 4.42
C SER A 177 8.74 8.08 3.60
N LEU A 178 7.77 8.80 4.19
CA LEU A 178 7.10 9.95 3.57
C LEU A 178 8.08 11.11 3.37
N ASP A 179 8.91 11.41 4.35
CA ASP A 179 9.94 12.46 4.29
C ASP A 179 10.96 12.19 3.18
N ASP A 180 11.48 10.95 3.10
CA ASP A 180 12.41 10.53 2.06
C ASP A 180 11.76 10.59 0.66
N SER A 181 10.50 10.11 0.55
CA SER A 181 9.75 10.15 -0.71
C SER A 181 9.48 11.59 -1.18
N ILE A 182 9.09 12.49 -0.28
CA ILE A 182 8.86 13.91 -0.59
C ILE A 182 10.16 14.59 -1.03
N LYS A 183 11.28 14.34 -0.34
CA LYS A 183 12.59 14.87 -0.71
C LYS A 183 12.99 14.41 -2.12
N GLN A 184 12.81 13.12 -2.41
CA GLN A 184 13.11 12.58 -3.73
C GLN A 184 12.19 13.18 -4.81
N MET A 185 10.88 13.30 -4.56
CA MET A 185 9.94 13.91 -5.50
C MET A 185 10.29 15.37 -5.78
N LYS A 186 10.69 16.14 -4.75
CA LYS A 186 11.15 17.52 -4.92
C LYS A 186 12.43 17.60 -5.76
N ALA A 187 13.41 16.73 -5.50
CA ALA A 187 14.66 16.67 -6.26
C ALA A 187 14.43 16.32 -7.74
N ASP A 188 13.46 15.47 -8.02
CA ASP A 188 13.06 15.05 -9.37
C ASP A 188 12.13 16.05 -10.08
N GLY A 189 11.70 17.14 -9.41
CA GLY A 189 10.71 18.08 -9.94
C GLY A 189 9.32 17.46 -10.16
N ARG A 190 8.99 16.39 -9.44
CA ARG A 190 7.72 15.68 -9.56
C ARG A 190 6.62 16.34 -8.72
N TYR A 191 5.39 16.27 -9.21
CA TYR A 191 4.22 16.69 -8.46
C TYR A 191 4.06 15.82 -7.19
N ILE A 192 3.76 16.46 -6.07
CA ILE A 192 3.51 15.78 -4.79
C ILE A 192 2.00 15.86 -4.52
N HIS A 193 1.36 14.72 -4.46
CA HIS A 193 -0.08 14.61 -4.22
C HIS A 193 -0.44 15.18 -2.84
N ASN A 194 -1.57 15.90 -2.74
CA ASN A 194 -2.02 16.55 -1.49
C ASN A 194 -2.23 15.54 -0.36
N GLU A 195 -2.66 14.32 -0.66
CA GLU A 195 -2.78 13.23 0.33
C GLU A 195 -1.41 12.91 0.96
N THR A 196 -0.33 12.87 0.16
CA THR A 196 1.03 12.62 0.67
C THR A 196 1.48 13.76 1.59
N ILE A 197 1.15 15.02 1.26
CA ILE A 197 1.46 16.17 2.12
C ILE A 197 0.68 16.06 3.43
N SER A 198 -0.62 15.77 3.35
CA SER A 198 -1.49 15.60 4.51
C SER A 198 -1.04 14.45 5.41
N ALA A 199 -0.62 13.32 4.82
CA ALA A 199 -0.03 12.20 5.56
C ALA A 199 1.25 12.63 6.28
N TYR A 200 2.16 13.28 5.55
CA TYR A 200 3.43 13.77 6.11
C TYR A 200 3.20 14.70 7.32
N ASP A 201 2.33 15.71 7.18
CA ASP A 201 2.05 16.67 8.25
C ASP A 201 1.42 15.98 9.46
N TYR A 202 0.54 15.01 9.23
CA TYR A 202 -0.08 14.23 10.30
C TYR A 202 0.97 13.41 11.06
N PHE A 203 1.76 12.58 10.34
CA PHE A 203 2.76 11.72 10.97
C PHE A 203 3.89 12.51 11.64
N LYS A 204 4.33 13.62 11.05
CA LYS A 204 5.27 14.54 11.71
C LYS A 204 4.76 14.97 13.09
N ARG A 205 3.52 15.47 13.14
CA ARG A 205 2.91 15.97 14.38
C ARG A 205 2.80 14.91 15.48
N ILE A 206 2.50 13.66 15.13
CA ILE A 206 2.34 12.58 16.13
C ILE A 206 3.66 11.96 16.55
N THR A 207 4.71 12.06 15.73
CA THR A 207 6.04 11.51 16.04
C THR A 207 6.97 12.51 16.74
N ASP A 208 6.71 13.82 16.64
CA ASP A 208 7.47 14.88 17.34
C ASP A 208 7.07 15.00 18.83
N LYS A 209 6.10 14.21 19.31
CA LYS A 209 5.68 14.13 20.72
C LYS A 209 6.41 13.03 21.46
#